data_6be250cd435daa6b0897590c588affbd
#
_entry.id   6be250cd435daa6b0897590c588affbd
#
_cell.length_a   1.000
_cell.length_b   1.000
_cell.length_c   1.000
_cell.angle_alpha   90.00
_cell.angle_beta   90.00
_cell.angle_gamma   90.00
#
_symmetry.space_group_name_H-M   'P 1'
#
loop_
_entity.id
_entity.type
_entity.pdbx_description
1 polymer ?
#
loop_
_entity_poly.entity_id
_entity_poly.type
_entity_poly.pdbx_seq_one_letter_code
_entity_poly.pdbx_strand_id
1 'polypeptide(L)'
;MKIIITNFALLFSIVISGQELIAYQVLDKAIGYHDPKGNWSRFAGEFQVVLEMPDKPNRVSRITIDLPGDYFNLSTDQDGKINFSEIKNNQCRFSKEDGTVVTTTVNDLQCERGVLFKNYYTYLYGLPMKLKDPGTNLDPLVQHKKFKGNDFLVLKVTYDETVGTDIWQFYFNPDTYAMEVYQFFKSSDESTGEYIVLSGEVLVNGITIPKDRAWYFNKDNGYLGTDKLVIN
;
A
#
# COMPACT_ATOMS: atom_id res chain seq x y z
N MET A 1 -18.86 77.01 -12.32
CA MET A 1 -17.66 76.17 -12.10
C MET A 1 -18.14 74.82 -11.68
N LYS A 2 -18.14 73.82 -12.61
CA LYS A 2 -18.59 72.45 -12.33
C LYS A 2 -17.36 71.58 -11.99
N ILE A 3 -17.32 71.09 -10.74
CA ILE A 3 -16.28 70.16 -10.28
C ILE A 3 -16.68 68.78 -10.70
N ILE A 4 -15.88 68.13 -11.58
CA ILE A 4 -16.02 66.71 -11.96
C ILE A 4 -15.16 65.95 -10.98
N ILE A 5 -15.80 65.13 -10.10
CA ILE A 5 -15.13 64.18 -9.22
C ILE A 5 -15.00 62.86 -9.99
N THR A 6 -13.79 62.56 -10.44
CA THR A 6 -13.47 61.27 -11.09
C THR A 6 -13.18 60.24 -9.99
N ASN A 7 -14.12 59.28 -9.82
CA ASN A 7 -13.92 58.15 -8.91
C ASN A 7 -12.97 57.13 -9.60
N PHE A 8 -11.76 56.99 -9.06
CA PHE A 8 -10.78 56.01 -9.47
C PHE A 8 -11.02 54.70 -8.67
N ALA A 9 -11.73 53.77 -9.26
CA ALA A 9 -11.94 52.44 -8.64
C ALA A 9 -10.64 51.60 -8.76
N LEU A 10 -9.95 51.41 -7.65
CA LEU A 10 -8.79 50.52 -7.55
C LEU A 10 -9.30 49.08 -7.52
N LEU A 11 -9.13 48.36 -8.64
CA LEU A 11 -9.36 46.91 -8.70
C LEU A 11 -8.19 46.21 -7.99
N PHE A 12 -8.43 45.75 -6.78
CA PHE A 12 -7.52 44.87 -6.05
C PHE A 12 -7.69 43.45 -6.61
N SER A 13 -6.77 43.02 -7.47
CA SER A 13 -6.67 41.61 -7.91
C SER A 13 -6.09 40.81 -6.76
N ILE A 14 -6.92 40.06 -6.07
CA ILE A 14 -6.47 39.06 -5.09
C ILE A 14 -5.87 37.91 -5.89
N VAL A 15 -4.54 37.83 -5.96
CA VAL A 15 -3.83 36.66 -6.45
C VAL A 15 -3.93 35.61 -5.35
N ILE A 16 -4.88 34.68 -5.46
CA ILE A 16 -4.91 33.47 -4.63
C ILE A 16 -3.75 32.62 -5.10
N SER A 17 -2.60 32.74 -4.46
CA SER A 17 -1.51 31.82 -4.59
C SER A 17 -1.96 30.50 -3.94
N GLY A 18 -2.39 29.54 -4.72
CA GLY A 18 -2.63 28.19 -4.25
C GLY A 18 -1.31 27.67 -3.67
N GLN A 19 -1.27 27.41 -2.36
CA GLN A 19 -0.09 26.84 -1.72
C GLN A 19 0.07 25.41 -2.25
N GLU A 20 1.19 25.13 -2.92
CA GLU A 20 1.52 23.75 -3.35
C GLU A 20 1.55 22.83 -2.13
N LEU A 21 0.87 21.69 -2.23
CA LEU A 21 0.87 20.69 -1.17
C LEU A 21 2.26 20.04 -1.08
N ILE A 22 2.78 19.94 0.13
CA ILE A 22 3.98 19.12 0.39
C ILE A 22 3.59 17.65 0.62
N ALA A 23 4.53 16.74 0.40
CA ALA A 23 4.28 15.30 0.43
C ALA A 23 3.62 14.81 1.74
N TYR A 24 4.03 15.33 2.89
CA TYR A 24 3.41 14.98 4.17
C TYR A 24 1.94 15.38 4.27
N GLN A 25 1.54 16.50 3.67
CA GLN A 25 0.14 16.93 3.65
C GLN A 25 -0.72 16.00 2.76
N VAL A 26 -0.18 15.57 1.61
CA VAL A 26 -0.85 14.58 0.75
C VAL A 26 -1.00 13.25 1.48
N LEU A 27 0.07 12.78 2.13
CA LEU A 27 0.04 11.56 2.93
C LEU A 27 -0.98 11.63 4.07
N ASP A 28 -1.03 12.75 4.82
CA ASP A 28 -2.00 12.95 5.90
C ASP A 28 -3.44 12.89 5.40
N LYS A 29 -3.72 13.51 4.26
CA LYS A 29 -5.05 13.46 3.62
C LYS A 29 -5.39 12.05 3.15
N ALA A 30 -4.43 11.34 2.55
CA ALA A 30 -4.60 9.94 2.14
C ALA A 30 -4.87 9.03 3.34
N ILE A 31 -4.14 9.19 4.44
CA ILE A 31 -4.42 8.46 5.69
C ILE A 31 -5.81 8.83 6.22
N GLY A 32 -6.18 10.12 6.20
CA GLY A 32 -7.52 10.56 6.58
C GLY A 32 -8.65 9.95 5.74
N TYR A 33 -8.39 9.65 4.47
CA TYR A 33 -9.32 8.94 3.61
C TYR A 33 -9.40 7.44 3.97
N HIS A 34 -8.25 6.76 4.10
CA HIS A 34 -8.19 5.31 4.30
C HIS A 34 -8.45 4.88 5.75
N ASP A 35 -7.95 5.65 6.72
CA ASP A 35 -8.07 5.37 8.15
C ASP A 35 -8.39 6.62 8.98
N PRO A 36 -9.60 7.19 8.84
CA PRO A 36 -9.97 8.45 9.48
C PRO A 36 -9.97 8.41 11.01
N LYS A 37 -9.94 7.22 11.62
CA LYS A 37 -9.98 7.04 13.07
C LYS A 37 -8.68 6.52 13.67
N GLY A 38 -7.61 6.31 12.85
CA GLY A 38 -6.34 5.77 13.30
C GLY A 38 -6.43 4.32 13.81
N ASN A 39 -7.28 3.52 13.18
CA ASN A 39 -7.56 2.14 13.61
C ASN A 39 -6.42 1.19 13.24
N TRP A 40 -5.55 1.53 12.26
CA TRP A 40 -4.49 0.65 11.82
C TRP A 40 -3.55 0.24 12.95
N SER A 41 -3.18 1.15 13.83
CA SER A 41 -2.31 0.85 14.97
C SER A 41 -2.86 -0.21 15.95
N ARG A 42 -4.18 -0.47 15.88
CA ARG A 42 -4.92 -1.43 16.70
C ARG A 42 -5.59 -2.50 15.86
N PHE A 43 -5.18 -2.63 14.60
CA PHE A 43 -5.82 -3.54 13.68
C PHE A 43 -5.67 -4.99 14.17
N ALA A 44 -6.81 -5.67 14.27
CA ALA A 44 -6.92 -7.10 14.50
C ALA A 44 -8.04 -7.63 13.60
N GLY A 45 -7.69 -8.41 12.58
CA GLY A 45 -8.66 -8.88 11.60
C GLY A 45 -8.14 -10.02 10.73
N GLU A 46 -9.07 -10.60 9.97
CA GLU A 46 -8.80 -11.67 9.01
C GLU A 46 -9.24 -11.23 7.62
N PHE A 47 -8.44 -11.59 6.62
CA PHE A 47 -8.76 -11.41 5.20
C PHE A 47 -8.72 -12.75 4.48
N GLN A 48 -9.56 -12.90 3.48
CA GLN A 48 -9.37 -13.89 2.45
C GLN A 48 -8.97 -13.18 1.16
N VAL A 49 -7.90 -13.64 0.55
CA VAL A 49 -7.42 -13.13 -0.75
C VAL A 49 -7.37 -14.28 -1.75
N VAL A 50 -8.01 -14.07 -2.90
CA VAL A 50 -7.93 -14.97 -4.03
C VAL A 50 -7.01 -14.36 -5.07
N LEU A 51 -5.84 -14.95 -5.28
CA LEU A 51 -4.93 -14.57 -6.36
C LEU A 51 -5.32 -15.32 -7.62
N GLU A 52 -5.76 -14.57 -8.62
CA GLU A 52 -6.01 -15.06 -9.98
C GLU A 52 -4.79 -14.76 -10.85
N MET A 53 -4.23 -15.77 -11.49
CA MET A 53 -3.08 -15.66 -12.39
C MET A 53 -3.41 -16.25 -13.75
N PRO A 54 -2.84 -15.72 -14.85
CA PRO A 54 -2.92 -16.38 -16.15
C PRO A 54 -2.38 -17.81 -16.08
N ASP A 55 -3.10 -18.74 -16.69
CA ASP A 55 -2.66 -20.12 -16.90
C ASP A 55 -2.24 -20.91 -15.64
N LYS A 56 -2.71 -20.50 -14.45
CA LYS A 56 -2.43 -21.17 -13.19
C LYS A 56 -3.71 -21.29 -12.35
N PRO A 57 -3.82 -22.35 -11.52
CA PRO A 57 -4.86 -22.43 -10.52
C PRO A 57 -4.84 -21.23 -9.58
N ASN A 58 -6.02 -20.77 -9.18
CA ASN A 58 -6.15 -19.71 -8.19
C ASN A 58 -5.52 -20.14 -6.86
N ARG A 59 -4.90 -19.19 -6.18
CA ARG A 59 -4.41 -19.38 -4.81
C ARG A 59 -5.33 -18.64 -3.85
N VAL A 60 -5.89 -19.38 -2.91
CA VAL A 60 -6.67 -18.81 -1.81
C VAL A 60 -5.74 -18.63 -0.60
N SER A 61 -5.63 -17.41 -0.11
CA SER A 61 -4.85 -17.06 1.07
C SER A 61 -5.79 -16.56 2.17
N ARG A 62 -5.72 -17.16 3.37
CA ARG A 62 -6.34 -16.63 4.59
C ARG A 62 -5.25 -16.02 5.44
N ILE A 63 -5.43 -14.75 5.79
CA ILE A 63 -4.42 -13.92 6.42
C ILE A 63 -5.04 -13.32 7.68
N THR A 64 -4.47 -13.63 8.82
CA THR A 64 -4.83 -12.99 10.10
C THR A 64 -3.70 -12.06 10.51
N ILE A 65 -4.04 -10.81 10.80
CA ILE A 65 -3.13 -9.79 11.35
C ILE A 65 -3.75 -9.29 12.65
N ASP A 66 -3.02 -9.41 13.76
CA ASP A 66 -3.35 -8.81 15.04
C ASP A 66 -2.12 -8.05 15.54
N LEU A 67 -2.11 -6.73 15.28
CA LEU A 67 -0.98 -5.87 15.61
C LEU A 67 -0.78 -5.74 17.14
N PRO A 68 -1.83 -5.51 17.95
CA PRO A 68 -1.69 -5.48 19.41
C PRO A 68 -1.21 -6.81 20.01
N GLY A 69 -1.66 -7.93 19.44
CA GLY A 69 -1.30 -9.28 19.90
C GLY A 69 0.02 -9.80 19.35
N ASP A 70 0.74 -9.02 18.52
CA ASP A 70 1.94 -9.44 17.75
C ASP A 70 1.72 -10.83 17.11
N TYR A 71 0.56 -10.97 16.43
CA TYR A 71 0.16 -12.22 15.80
C TYR A 71 -0.05 -12.05 14.29
N PHE A 72 0.48 -13.00 13.56
CA PHE A 72 0.30 -13.14 12.11
C PHE A 72 0.08 -14.61 11.77
N ASN A 73 -0.91 -14.88 10.94
CA ASN A 73 -1.12 -16.20 10.34
C ASN A 73 -1.40 -16.05 8.85
N LEU A 74 -0.77 -16.90 8.06
CA LEU A 74 -1.04 -17.08 6.65
C LEU A 74 -1.30 -18.56 6.39
N SER A 75 -2.48 -18.89 5.86
CA SER A 75 -2.77 -20.19 5.28
C SER A 75 -3.05 -20.03 3.79
N THR A 76 -2.37 -20.79 2.94
CA THR A 76 -2.57 -20.78 1.50
C THR A 76 -3.04 -22.14 1.02
N ASP A 77 -4.04 -22.12 0.12
CA ASP A 77 -4.51 -23.30 -0.63
C ASP A 77 -4.36 -23.01 -2.13
N GLN A 78 -3.61 -23.85 -2.82
CA GLN A 78 -3.47 -23.82 -4.26
C GLN A 78 -3.51 -25.26 -4.78
N ASP A 79 -4.55 -25.58 -5.54
CA ASP A 79 -4.75 -26.92 -6.10
C ASP A 79 -4.76 -28.04 -5.03
N GLY A 80 -5.37 -27.76 -3.87
CA GLY A 80 -5.45 -28.69 -2.74
C GLY A 80 -4.16 -28.78 -1.90
N LYS A 81 -3.07 -28.12 -2.31
CA LYS A 81 -1.85 -28.05 -1.50
C LYS A 81 -1.97 -26.91 -0.48
N ILE A 82 -2.12 -27.29 0.79
CA ILE A 82 -2.25 -26.35 1.90
C ILE A 82 -0.90 -26.13 2.56
N ASN A 83 -0.51 -24.85 2.70
CA ASN A 83 0.66 -24.45 3.47
C ASN A 83 0.23 -23.37 4.48
N PHE A 84 0.91 -23.33 5.61
CA PHE A 84 0.70 -22.26 6.58
C PHE A 84 2.02 -21.73 7.16
N SER A 85 1.94 -20.49 7.66
CA SER A 85 2.98 -19.83 8.44
C SER A 85 2.32 -18.98 9.52
N GLU A 86 2.71 -19.20 10.76
CA GLU A 86 2.19 -18.51 11.94
C GLU A 86 3.34 -17.88 12.71
N ILE A 87 3.20 -16.62 13.07
CA ILE A 87 4.12 -15.90 13.94
C ILE A 87 3.32 -15.33 15.10
N LYS A 88 3.76 -15.66 16.30
CA LYS A 88 3.20 -15.11 17.55
C LYS A 88 4.33 -14.73 18.48
N ASN A 89 4.43 -13.44 18.78
CA ASN A 89 5.57 -12.90 19.52
C ASN A 89 6.88 -13.32 18.85
N ASN A 90 7.75 -14.01 19.56
CA ASN A 90 9.04 -14.49 19.06
C ASN A 90 9.01 -15.94 18.53
N GLN A 91 7.83 -16.56 18.44
CA GLN A 91 7.68 -17.94 17.94
C GLN A 91 7.22 -17.96 16.49
N CYS A 92 7.76 -18.91 15.74
CA CYS A 92 7.42 -19.17 14.36
C CYS A 92 7.03 -20.63 14.20
N ARG A 93 5.87 -20.86 13.56
CA ARG A 93 5.35 -22.19 13.28
C ARG A 93 4.92 -22.25 11.81
N PHE A 94 5.35 -23.26 11.08
CA PHE A 94 5.03 -23.38 9.66
C PHE A 94 5.00 -24.82 9.18
N SER A 95 4.35 -25.06 8.04
CA SER A 95 4.40 -26.35 7.33
C SER A 95 5.56 -26.39 6.35
N LYS A 96 6.25 -27.53 6.28
CA LYS A 96 7.18 -27.88 5.20
C LYS A 96 6.42 -28.48 4.01
N GLU A 97 7.12 -28.68 2.90
CA GLU A 97 6.54 -29.24 1.66
C GLU A 97 6.05 -30.69 1.84
N ASP A 98 6.65 -31.45 2.75
CA ASP A 98 6.26 -32.81 3.11
C ASP A 98 5.08 -32.87 4.10
N GLY A 99 4.53 -31.73 4.49
CA GLY A 99 3.46 -31.60 5.48
C GLY A 99 3.94 -31.58 6.94
N THR A 100 5.23 -31.75 7.19
CA THR A 100 5.79 -31.67 8.56
C THR A 100 5.62 -30.26 9.11
N VAL A 101 5.19 -30.16 10.36
CA VAL A 101 5.07 -28.88 11.07
C VAL A 101 6.33 -28.63 11.91
N VAL A 102 6.93 -27.47 11.71
CA VAL A 102 8.10 -27.00 12.46
C VAL A 102 7.69 -25.85 13.37
N THR A 103 8.25 -25.83 14.59
CA THR A 103 8.15 -24.72 15.52
C THR A 103 9.57 -24.27 15.91
N THR A 104 9.84 -22.99 15.75
CA THR A 104 11.14 -22.38 16.03
C THR A 104 10.96 -20.92 16.47
N THR A 105 12.04 -20.12 16.46
CA THR A 105 11.97 -18.68 16.73
C THR A 105 11.99 -17.87 15.44
N VAL A 106 11.57 -16.60 15.49
CA VAL A 106 11.58 -15.70 14.31
C VAL A 106 12.99 -15.42 13.80
N ASN A 107 14.02 -15.61 14.61
CA ASN A 107 15.42 -15.41 14.21
C ASN A 107 16.06 -16.64 13.56
N ASP A 108 15.36 -17.78 13.52
CA ASP A 108 15.83 -18.96 12.83
C ASP A 108 15.66 -18.79 11.31
N LEU A 109 16.68 -19.14 10.53
CA LEU A 109 16.65 -19.09 9.06
C LEU A 109 15.46 -19.86 8.46
N GLN A 110 15.00 -20.91 9.12
CA GLN A 110 13.82 -21.67 8.69
C GLN A 110 12.53 -20.83 8.78
N CYS A 111 12.49 -19.76 9.60
CA CYS A 111 11.37 -18.85 9.71
C CYS A 111 11.42 -17.66 8.75
N GLU A 112 12.50 -17.45 8.03
CA GLU A 112 12.71 -16.28 7.15
C GLU A 112 11.50 -16.03 6.22
N ARG A 113 10.97 -17.08 5.61
CA ARG A 113 9.80 -16.97 4.73
C ARG A 113 8.53 -16.53 5.48
N GLY A 114 8.35 -16.98 6.72
CA GLY A 114 7.22 -16.56 7.55
C GLY A 114 7.32 -15.09 7.93
N VAL A 115 8.50 -14.63 8.31
CA VAL A 115 8.76 -13.21 8.60
C VAL A 115 8.56 -12.35 7.35
N LEU A 116 9.05 -12.81 6.19
CA LEU A 116 8.83 -12.13 4.92
C LEU A 116 7.33 -11.95 4.63
N PHE A 117 6.51 -12.98 4.79
CA PHE A 117 5.07 -12.89 4.57
C PHE A 117 4.37 -11.99 5.59
N LYS A 118 4.74 -12.05 6.88
CA LYS A 118 4.24 -11.12 7.89
C LYS A 118 4.49 -9.67 7.47
N ASN A 119 5.73 -9.35 7.11
CA ASN A 119 6.10 -8.00 6.70
C ASN A 119 5.36 -7.58 5.41
N TYR A 120 5.32 -8.45 4.40
CA TYR A 120 4.66 -8.20 3.12
C TYR A 120 3.17 -7.88 3.29
N TYR A 121 2.41 -8.77 3.94
CA TYR A 121 0.97 -8.56 4.09
C TYR A 121 0.64 -7.41 5.04
N THR A 122 1.37 -7.26 6.14
CA THR A 122 1.20 -6.12 7.05
C THR A 122 1.50 -4.80 6.34
N TYR A 123 2.51 -4.77 5.47
CA TYR A 123 2.83 -3.59 4.68
C TYR A 123 1.71 -3.28 3.67
N LEU A 124 1.36 -4.23 2.79
CA LEU A 124 0.40 -3.99 1.70
C LEU A 124 -1.00 -3.61 2.19
N TYR A 125 -1.47 -4.24 3.27
CA TYR A 125 -2.80 -3.96 3.83
C TYR A 125 -2.79 -2.76 4.80
N GLY A 126 -1.61 -2.35 5.26
CA GLY A 126 -1.42 -1.16 6.08
C GLY A 126 -1.11 0.11 5.30
N LEU A 127 -1.01 0.06 3.96
CA LEU A 127 -0.86 1.26 3.15
C LEU A 127 -2.17 2.08 3.12
N PRO A 128 -2.12 3.43 3.14
CA PRO A 128 -0.91 4.27 3.17
C PRO A 128 -0.35 4.54 4.58
N MET A 129 -0.98 4.05 5.68
CA MET A 129 -0.55 4.31 7.07
C MET A 129 0.90 3.88 7.33
N LYS A 130 1.33 2.79 6.70
CA LYS A 130 2.70 2.26 6.78
C LYS A 130 3.78 3.21 6.24
N LEU A 131 3.40 4.22 5.46
CA LEU A 131 4.35 5.24 4.97
C LEU A 131 4.80 6.22 6.06
N LYS A 132 4.28 6.11 7.28
CA LYS A 132 4.76 6.83 8.47
C LYS A 132 5.66 5.99 9.38
N ASP A 133 5.91 4.74 9.05
CA ASP A 133 6.76 3.89 9.87
C ASP A 133 8.22 4.35 9.87
N PRO A 134 8.96 4.10 10.94
CA PRO A 134 10.40 4.34 10.99
C PRO A 134 11.15 3.66 9.85
N GLY A 135 12.15 4.35 9.30
CA GLY A 135 12.92 3.87 8.15
C GLY A 135 12.26 4.13 6.79
N THR A 136 11.10 4.81 6.76
CA THR A 136 10.48 5.32 5.53
C THR A 136 10.98 6.72 5.22
N ASN A 137 11.55 6.92 4.04
CA ASN A 137 12.10 8.20 3.59
C ASN A 137 11.19 8.77 2.50
N LEU A 138 10.33 9.71 2.88
CA LEU A 138 9.40 10.40 1.98
C LEU A 138 10.11 11.59 1.32
N ASP A 139 10.17 11.63 -0.02
CA ASP A 139 10.61 12.81 -0.77
C ASP A 139 9.63 13.96 -0.47
N PRO A 140 10.11 15.16 -0.05
CA PRO A 140 9.22 16.27 0.28
C PRO A 140 8.42 16.83 -0.90
N LEU A 141 8.84 16.53 -2.15
CA LEU A 141 8.21 17.04 -3.36
C LEU A 141 7.04 16.14 -3.79
N VAL A 142 5.88 16.75 -4.01
CA VAL A 142 4.74 16.09 -4.66
C VAL A 142 4.93 16.19 -6.17
N GLN A 143 4.89 15.05 -6.86
CA GLN A 143 4.91 15.01 -8.32
C GLN A 143 3.48 14.96 -8.86
N HIS A 144 3.21 15.68 -9.93
CA HIS A 144 1.98 15.55 -10.70
C HIS A 144 2.24 14.68 -11.91
N LYS A 145 1.62 13.50 -11.97
CA LYS A 145 1.84 12.55 -13.08
C LYS A 145 0.52 12.13 -13.70
N LYS A 146 0.57 11.94 -15.01
CA LYS A 146 -0.49 11.22 -15.72
C LYS A 146 -0.12 9.75 -15.86
N PHE A 147 -1.01 8.87 -15.40
CA PHE A 147 -0.83 7.43 -15.49
C PHE A 147 -2.11 6.77 -16.02
N LYS A 148 -1.99 6.00 -17.11
CA LYS A 148 -3.13 5.36 -17.80
C LYS A 148 -4.31 6.31 -18.09
N GLY A 149 -4.01 7.57 -18.40
CA GLY A 149 -5.00 8.58 -18.75
C GLY A 149 -5.54 9.42 -17.60
N ASN A 150 -5.31 9.03 -16.35
CA ASN A 150 -5.72 9.75 -15.14
C ASN A 150 -4.59 10.60 -14.59
N ASP A 151 -4.94 11.71 -13.94
CA ASP A 151 -3.99 12.59 -13.26
C ASP A 151 -3.87 12.19 -11.78
N PHE A 152 -2.64 12.23 -11.25
CA PHE A 152 -2.35 11.81 -9.87
C PHE A 152 -1.39 12.76 -9.17
N LEU A 153 -1.55 12.87 -7.84
CA LEU A 153 -0.50 13.30 -6.92
C LEU A 153 0.36 12.09 -6.59
N VAL A 154 1.68 12.20 -6.82
CA VAL A 154 2.58 11.07 -6.64
C VAL A 154 3.62 11.37 -5.57
N LEU A 155 3.72 10.50 -4.59
CA LEU A 155 4.73 10.53 -3.54
C LEU A 155 5.81 9.50 -3.86
N LYS A 156 7.07 9.96 -3.88
CA LYS A 156 8.24 9.10 -3.99
C LYS A 156 8.74 8.73 -2.61
N VAL A 157 8.99 7.45 -2.41
CA VAL A 157 9.44 6.88 -1.13
C VAL A 157 10.64 5.98 -1.37
N THR A 158 11.61 6.09 -0.49
CA THR A 158 12.72 5.15 -0.34
C THR A 158 12.75 4.66 1.11
N TYR A 159 13.58 3.68 1.40
CA TYR A 159 13.69 3.12 2.74
C TYR A 159 15.14 3.08 3.20
N ASP A 160 15.33 3.00 4.51
CA ASP A 160 16.63 2.65 5.05
C ASP A 160 17.01 1.24 4.56
N GLU A 161 18.30 0.97 4.34
CA GLU A 161 18.78 -0.30 3.76
C GLU A 161 18.31 -1.55 4.51
N THR A 162 18.09 -1.43 5.82
CA THR A 162 17.56 -2.52 6.66
C THR A 162 16.07 -2.79 6.47
N VAL A 163 15.34 -1.86 5.83
CA VAL A 163 13.90 -1.97 5.56
C VAL A 163 13.65 -2.39 4.12
N GLY A 164 14.35 -1.80 3.16
CA GLY A 164 14.22 -2.14 1.76
C GLY A 164 15.09 -1.27 0.87
N THR A 165 15.37 -1.75 -0.34
CA THR A 165 16.23 -1.06 -1.31
C THR A 165 15.48 -0.54 -2.54
N ASP A 166 14.20 -0.91 -2.69
CA ASP A 166 13.39 -0.50 -3.82
C ASP A 166 12.96 0.97 -3.71
N ILE A 167 12.83 1.61 -4.86
CA ILE A 167 12.27 2.96 -4.98
C ILE A 167 10.78 2.82 -5.25
N TRP A 168 9.94 3.44 -4.44
CA TRP A 168 8.50 3.36 -4.56
C TRP A 168 7.86 4.68 -4.97
N GLN A 169 6.78 4.61 -5.72
CA GLN A 169 5.88 5.71 -6.06
C GLN A 169 4.46 5.33 -5.71
N PHE A 170 3.79 6.17 -4.92
CA PHE A 170 2.41 6.01 -4.52
C PHE A 170 1.56 7.09 -5.18
N TYR A 171 0.53 6.67 -5.88
CA TYR A 171 -0.32 7.51 -6.70
C TYR A 171 -1.66 7.73 -6.00
N PHE A 172 -1.98 8.97 -5.74
CA PHE A 172 -3.19 9.38 -5.04
C PHE A 172 -4.08 10.20 -5.96
N ASN A 173 -5.37 9.93 -5.91
CA ASN A 173 -6.38 10.73 -6.60
C ASN A 173 -6.31 12.19 -6.10
N PRO A 174 -6.23 13.21 -6.96
CA PRO A 174 -6.05 14.59 -6.54
C PRO A 174 -7.24 15.19 -5.80
N ASP A 175 -8.45 14.63 -5.99
CA ASP A 175 -9.68 15.14 -5.39
C ASP A 175 -10.01 14.43 -4.06
N THR A 176 -9.87 13.10 -4.04
CA THR A 176 -10.26 12.27 -2.90
C THR A 176 -9.11 11.86 -1.99
N TYR A 177 -7.88 11.89 -2.49
CA TYR A 177 -6.67 11.34 -1.87
C TYR A 177 -6.69 9.82 -1.66
N ALA A 178 -7.63 9.11 -2.30
CA ALA A 178 -7.59 7.65 -2.37
C ALA A 178 -6.30 7.19 -3.04
N MET A 179 -5.65 6.16 -2.51
CA MET A 179 -4.51 5.52 -3.14
C MET A 179 -5.03 4.56 -4.22
N GLU A 180 -4.69 4.83 -5.49
CA GLU A 180 -5.19 4.07 -6.63
C GLU A 180 -4.12 3.26 -7.36
N VAL A 181 -2.83 3.62 -7.19
CA VAL A 181 -1.71 2.86 -7.76
C VAL A 181 -0.53 2.93 -6.80
N TYR A 182 0.25 1.87 -6.73
CA TYR A 182 1.62 1.94 -6.26
C TYR A 182 2.54 1.20 -7.23
N GLN A 183 3.77 1.67 -7.33
CA GLN A 183 4.76 1.22 -8.29
C GLN A 183 6.12 1.16 -7.62
N PHE A 184 6.90 0.13 -7.90
CA PHE A 184 8.25 0.06 -7.39
C PHE A 184 9.26 -0.27 -8.49
N PHE A 185 10.48 0.19 -8.26
CA PHE A 185 11.63 -0.01 -9.12
C PHE A 185 12.76 -0.59 -8.28
N LYS A 186 13.42 -1.64 -8.78
CA LYS A 186 14.56 -2.27 -8.08
C LYS A 186 15.85 -1.47 -8.17
N SER A 187 15.86 -0.42 -8.99
CA SER A 187 16.98 0.50 -9.20
C SER A 187 16.46 1.79 -9.81
N SER A 188 17.37 2.70 -10.20
CA SER A 188 17.01 3.89 -10.98
C SER A 188 16.53 3.58 -12.41
N ASP A 189 16.62 2.33 -12.86
CA ASP A 189 16.03 1.88 -14.13
C ASP A 189 14.53 1.64 -13.94
N GLU A 190 13.72 2.54 -14.49
CA GLU A 190 12.26 2.50 -14.40
C GLU A 190 11.61 1.34 -15.16
N SER A 191 12.36 0.57 -15.95
CA SER A 191 11.89 -0.67 -16.57
C SER A 191 11.85 -1.86 -15.59
N THR A 192 12.54 -1.75 -14.45
CA THR A 192 12.57 -2.79 -13.42
C THR A 192 11.35 -2.74 -12.52
N GLY A 193 11.03 -3.85 -11.85
CA GLY A 193 9.93 -3.93 -10.89
C GLY A 193 8.54 -3.97 -11.52
N GLU A 194 7.56 -3.52 -10.78
CA GLU A 194 6.15 -3.71 -11.08
C GLU A 194 5.31 -2.49 -10.67
N TYR A 195 4.13 -2.35 -11.29
CA TYR A 195 3.11 -1.46 -10.79
C TYR A 195 1.81 -2.21 -10.50
N ILE A 196 1.08 -1.72 -9.53
CA ILE A 196 -0.12 -2.35 -9.02
C ILE A 196 -1.27 -1.34 -9.10
N VAL A 197 -2.29 -1.68 -9.89
CA VAL A 197 -3.52 -0.89 -9.99
C VAL A 197 -4.51 -1.39 -8.95
N LEU A 198 -5.02 -0.45 -8.17
CA LEU A 198 -5.98 -0.70 -7.10
C LEU A 198 -7.39 -0.38 -7.60
N SER A 199 -8.35 -1.20 -7.26
CA SER A 199 -9.74 -0.95 -7.63
C SER A 199 -10.74 -1.52 -6.62
N GLY A 200 -11.93 -0.90 -6.59
CA GLY A 200 -12.94 -1.21 -5.59
C GLY A 200 -12.46 -0.88 -4.17
N GLU A 201 -13.38 -0.86 -3.24
CA GLU A 201 -13.09 -0.57 -1.83
C GLU A 201 -13.96 -1.42 -0.92
N VAL A 202 -13.39 -1.77 0.22
CA VAL A 202 -14.08 -2.48 1.30
C VAL A 202 -13.69 -1.85 2.63
N LEU A 203 -14.65 -1.80 3.54
CA LEU A 203 -14.43 -1.31 4.89
C LEU A 203 -14.14 -2.50 5.83
N VAL A 204 -12.93 -2.55 6.38
CA VAL A 204 -12.51 -3.57 7.35
C VAL A 204 -12.09 -2.89 8.63
N ASN A 205 -12.77 -3.14 9.73
CA ASN A 205 -12.50 -2.53 11.04
C ASN A 205 -12.39 -0.99 11.01
N GLY A 206 -13.17 -0.34 10.11
CA GLY A 206 -13.18 1.10 9.95
C GLY A 206 -12.04 1.65 9.07
N ILE A 207 -11.30 0.79 8.41
CA ILE A 207 -10.25 1.12 7.43
C ILE A 207 -10.77 0.83 6.03
N THR A 208 -10.68 1.80 5.13
CA THR A 208 -11.00 1.64 3.72
C THR A 208 -9.82 1.00 3.00
N ILE A 209 -10.00 -0.24 2.53
CA ILE A 209 -8.96 -1.05 1.90
C ILE A 209 -9.32 -1.26 0.42
N PRO A 210 -8.38 -1.11 -0.54
CA PRO A 210 -8.60 -1.50 -1.93
C PRO A 210 -8.97 -2.98 -2.03
N LYS A 211 -10.05 -3.28 -2.77
CA LYS A 211 -10.56 -4.64 -2.92
C LYS A 211 -9.69 -5.49 -3.82
N ASP A 212 -9.31 -4.94 -4.97
CA ASP A 212 -8.52 -5.66 -5.97
C ASP A 212 -7.15 -4.99 -6.15
N ARG A 213 -6.11 -5.80 -6.35
CA ARG A 213 -4.72 -5.40 -6.66
C ARG A 213 -4.27 -6.13 -7.90
N ALA A 214 -4.29 -5.45 -9.05
CA ALA A 214 -3.86 -6.01 -10.33
C ALA A 214 -2.38 -5.65 -10.59
N TRP A 215 -1.54 -6.67 -10.75
CA TRP A 215 -0.09 -6.59 -10.85
C TRP A 215 0.38 -6.65 -12.29
N TYR A 216 1.33 -5.78 -12.64
CA TYR A 216 1.89 -5.66 -13.99
C TYR A 216 3.40 -5.40 -13.94
N PHE A 217 4.14 -5.91 -14.89
CA PHE A 217 5.54 -5.51 -15.08
C PHE A 217 5.65 -4.06 -15.59
N ASN A 218 6.65 -3.32 -15.10
CA ASN A 218 6.95 -1.97 -15.60
C ASN A 218 7.41 -1.98 -17.06
N LYS A 219 8.24 -2.95 -17.43
CA LYS A 219 8.94 -3.02 -18.73
C LYS A 219 8.01 -3.07 -19.95
N ASP A 220 6.87 -3.76 -19.84
CA ASP A 220 6.02 -4.09 -20.99
C ASP A 220 4.51 -4.08 -20.68
N ASN A 221 4.12 -3.70 -19.45
CA ASN A 221 2.77 -3.80 -18.92
C ASN A 221 2.21 -5.23 -18.92
N GLY A 222 3.09 -6.24 -18.92
CA GLY A 222 2.70 -7.65 -18.85
C GLY A 222 1.91 -7.93 -17.58
N TYR A 223 0.70 -8.49 -17.72
CA TYR A 223 -0.17 -8.81 -16.60
C TYR A 223 0.33 -10.04 -15.84
N LEU A 224 0.43 -9.94 -14.51
CA LEU A 224 0.93 -10.99 -13.63
C LEU A 224 -0.20 -11.72 -12.89
N GLY A 225 -1.24 -11.01 -12.52
CA GLY A 225 -2.35 -11.55 -11.75
C GLY A 225 -3.09 -10.48 -10.97
N THR A 226 -4.19 -10.85 -10.33
CA THR A 226 -4.97 -9.97 -9.46
C THR A 226 -5.24 -10.64 -8.13
N ASP A 227 -4.81 -10.01 -7.04
CA ASP A 227 -5.27 -10.32 -5.69
C ASP A 227 -6.65 -9.71 -5.46
N LYS A 228 -7.65 -10.55 -5.20
CA LYS A 228 -9.02 -10.14 -4.89
C LYS A 228 -9.30 -10.36 -3.41
N LEU A 229 -9.55 -9.29 -2.70
CA LEU A 229 -9.96 -9.33 -1.29
C LEU A 229 -11.43 -9.77 -1.20
N VAL A 230 -11.66 -10.85 -0.48
CA VAL A 230 -12.99 -11.38 -0.18
C VAL A 230 -13.27 -11.14 1.31
N ILE A 231 -14.38 -10.50 1.60
CA ILE A 231 -14.89 -10.33 2.98
C ILE A 231 -16.06 -11.27 3.15
N ASN A 232 -15.99 -12.09 4.18
CA ASN A 232 -17.09 -13.00 4.58
C ASN A 232 -18.12 -12.29 5.42
#